data_ece5aaca857d4943f74dabad9482ed04
#
_entry.id   ece5aaca857d4943f74dabad9482ed04
#
_cell.length_a   1.000
_cell.length_b   1.000
_cell.length_c   1.000
_cell.angle_alpha   90.00
_cell.angle_beta   90.00
_cell.angle_gamma   90.00
#
_symmetry.space_group_name_H-M   'P 1'
#
loop_
_entity.id
_entity.type
_entity.pdbx_description
1 polymer ?
#
loop_
_entity_poly.entity_id
_entity_poly.type
_entity_poly.pdbx_seq_one_letter_code
_entity_poly.pdbx_strand_id
1 'polypeptide(L)'
;AKTPRVYVERINIEGNSRTLDAVIRREFDLLEGDAFNVSKLRRARRSIRNLGFFSKAKVDSMPGSAKDKTIIRVSVEEKSTGEISLGAGFSSQDGPLANIGIRERNLLGKGQDLTFNFKGSAARQEFKIGFTEPYFLDRDVSAGFDLVQSTTDRQTESSFDERKAGGGLRLGYSLGPDLRQRLKYSFERTQIRNVDDQASIFIKEQEGNNTVSQVGHTTSYDRLDNRRQPSKGYAVSLTNDLAGLGGDARHLRSKLRAGYFVPILEDQVLSFRLETGYIKGIGEDVKIGERFFLGGRKIRGFAPSGIGPRDLETKDVLGGNQYYTGSVELRFPIGLPNELGLKASIFSDVGSLSGLDQNSSQIEDSSGLRASVGMGLSWATGIGLMRLDFASAMLKEELDETEFISFSFGTGF
;
A
#
# COMPACT_ATOMS: atom_id res chain seq x y z
N ALA A 1 20.08 49.89 -7.91
CA ALA A 1 20.47 49.40 -9.23
C ALA A 1 19.79 48.02 -9.44
N LYS A 2 19.00 47.87 -10.51
CA LYS A 2 18.47 46.56 -10.86
C LYS A 2 19.64 45.71 -11.36
N THR A 3 19.92 44.63 -10.69
CA THR A 3 20.93 43.63 -11.12
C THR A 3 20.55 43.14 -12.50
N PRO A 4 21.42 43.15 -13.52
CA PRO A 4 21.10 42.66 -14.84
C PRO A 4 20.65 41.20 -14.78
N ARG A 5 19.59 40.87 -15.54
CA ARG A 5 19.10 39.50 -15.65
C ARG A 5 20.11 38.68 -16.45
N VAL A 6 20.44 37.50 -15.92
CA VAL A 6 21.28 36.50 -16.62
C VAL A 6 20.34 35.42 -17.15
N TYR A 7 20.57 34.93 -18.36
CA TYR A 7 19.76 33.91 -19.03
C TYR A 7 20.52 32.60 -19.19
N VAL A 8 19.81 31.48 -19.15
CA VAL A 8 20.39 30.15 -19.38
C VAL A 8 20.68 30.02 -20.89
N GLU A 9 21.95 29.92 -21.25
CA GLU A 9 22.37 29.73 -22.62
C GLU A 9 22.21 28.27 -23.05
N ARG A 10 22.69 27.33 -22.22
CA ARG A 10 22.66 25.90 -22.50
C ARG A 10 22.74 25.08 -21.21
N ILE A 11 22.17 23.87 -21.25
CA ILE A 11 22.29 22.85 -20.19
C ILE A 11 23.13 21.70 -20.74
N ASN A 12 24.37 21.58 -20.28
CA ASN A 12 25.29 20.51 -20.64
C ASN A 12 25.22 19.38 -19.61
N ILE A 13 25.00 18.17 -20.10
CA ILE A 13 24.91 16.96 -19.26
C ILE A 13 26.10 16.07 -19.64
N GLU A 14 26.81 15.60 -18.63
CA GLU A 14 28.05 14.81 -18.78
C GLU A 14 28.06 13.65 -17.76
N GLY A 15 28.58 12.48 -18.19
CA GLY A 15 28.77 11.31 -17.33
C GLY A 15 27.60 10.33 -17.31
N ASN A 16 26.53 10.59 -18.07
CA ASN A 16 25.36 9.73 -18.20
C ASN A 16 25.52 8.75 -19.38
N SER A 17 26.33 7.74 -19.20
CA SER A 17 26.60 6.74 -20.26
C SER A 17 25.44 5.78 -20.54
N ARG A 18 24.55 5.58 -19.56
CA ARG A 18 23.37 4.69 -19.62
C ARG A 18 22.07 5.48 -19.61
N THR A 19 21.96 6.47 -18.71
CA THR A 19 20.76 7.29 -18.56
C THR A 19 20.62 8.27 -19.70
N LEU A 20 19.47 8.30 -20.35
CA LEU A 20 19.20 9.24 -21.44
C LEU A 20 19.18 10.69 -20.92
N ASP A 21 19.68 11.65 -21.71
CA ASP A 21 19.66 13.08 -21.40
C ASP A 21 18.27 13.58 -21.01
N ALA A 22 17.23 13.12 -21.70
CA ALA A 22 15.85 13.49 -21.44
C ALA A 22 15.44 13.22 -19.99
N VAL A 23 15.92 12.12 -19.38
CA VAL A 23 15.62 11.76 -18.00
C VAL A 23 16.20 12.76 -17.00
N ILE A 24 17.37 13.32 -17.30
CA ILE A 24 18.00 14.34 -16.45
C ILE A 24 17.41 15.73 -16.75
N ARG A 25 17.14 16.04 -18.02
CA ARG A 25 16.59 17.34 -18.45
C ARG A 25 15.20 17.60 -17.86
N ARG A 26 14.35 16.58 -17.76
CA ARG A 26 12.98 16.72 -17.21
C ARG A 26 12.94 17.09 -15.71
N GLU A 27 14.06 16.93 -14.99
CA GLU A 27 14.18 17.35 -13.60
C GLU A 27 14.43 18.85 -13.41
N PHE A 28 14.56 19.59 -14.51
CA PHE A 28 14.74 21.03 -14.49
C PHE A 28 13.41 21.77 -14.74
N ASP A 29 13.12 22.71 -13.85
CA ASP A 29 12.07 23.75 -14.09
C ASP A 29 12.63 24.93 -14.90
N LEU A 30 13.84 24.80 -15.46
CA LEU A 30 14.54 25.81 -16.25
C LEU A 30 14.81 25.26 -17.63
N LEU A 31 14.49 26.05 -18.63
CA LEU A 31 14.79 25.77 -20.04
C LEU A 31 15.90 26.71 -20.53
N GLU A 32 16.54 26.32 -21.63
CA GLU A 32 17.46 27.18 -22.35
C GLU A 32 16.71 28.42 -22.84
N GLY A 33 17.25 29.59 -22.57
CA GLY A 33 16.59 30.88 -22.82
C GLY A 33 15.86 31.48 -21.61
N ASP A 34 15.60 30.71 -20.57
CA ASP A 34 14.94 31.22 -19.36
C ASP A 34 15.85 32.13 -18.53
N ALA A 35 15.24 33.05 -17.77
CA ALA A 35 15.96 33.81 -16.76
C ALA A 35 16.52 32.88 -15.69
N PHE A 36 17.82 32.94 -15.45
CA PHE A 36 18.52 32.11 -14.46
C PHE A 36 17.98 32.33 -13.06
N ASN A 37 17.69 31.23 -12.38
CA ASN A 37 17.15 31.25 -11.02
C ASN A 37 17.86 30.22 -10.14
N VAL A 38 18.59 30.68 -9.13
CA VAL A 38 19.36 29.83 -8.21
C VAL A 38 18.47 28.86 -7.43
N SER A 39 17.25 29.26 -7.07
CA SER A 39 16.30 28.39 -6.35
C SER A 39 15.81 27.24 -7.22
N LYS A 40 15.54 27.49 -8.50
CA LYS A 40 15.19 26.45 -9.48
C LYS A 40 16.38 25.51 -9.72
N LEU A 41 17.60 26.04 -9.82
CA LEU A 41 18.82 25.23 -9.95
C LEU A 41 19.05 24.30 -8.73
N ARG A 42 18.86 24.82 -7.52
CA ARG A 42 18.96 24.01 -6.30
C ARG A 42 17.88 22.92 -6.24
N ARG A 43 16.70 23.20 -6.78
CA ARG A 43 15.60 22.23 -6.87
C ARG A 43 15.98 21.13 -7.85
N ALA A 44 16.39 21.46 -9.06
CA ALA A 44 16.87 20.51 -10.06
C ALA A 44 17.99 19.60 -9.51
N ARG A 45 18.99 20.16 -8.79
CA ARG A 45 20.03 19.38 -8.13
C ARG A 45 19.48 18.35 -7.15
N ARG A 46 18.44 18.72 -6.35
CA ARG A 46 17.78 17.79 -5.44
C ARG A 46 16.99 16.71 -6.19
N SER A 47 16.23 17.10 -7.20
CA SER A 47 15.46 16.17 -8.03
C SER A 47 16.35 15.13 -8.68
N ILE A 48 17.46 15.55 -9.31
CA ILE A 48 18.43 14.63 -9.93
C ILE A 48 19.04 13.66 -8.90
N ARG A 49 19.39 14.14 -7.71
CA ARG A 49 19.88 13.25 -6.64
C ARG A 49 18.82 12.27 -6.16
N ASN A 50 17.56 12.72 -6.07
CA ASN A 50 16.42 11.91 -5.63
C ASN A 50 16.03 10.82 -6.63
N LEU A 51 16.42 10.91 -7.91
CA LEU A 51 16.26 9.81 -8.85
C LEU A 51 16.92 8.53 -8.34
N GLY A 52 18.04 8.67 -7.60
CA GLY A 52 18.76 7.54 -7.05
C GLY A 52 19.59 6.76 -8.10
N PHE A 53 19.78 7.30 -9.31
CA PHE A 53 20.52 6.69 -10.40
C PHE A 53 22.03 7.00 -10.34
N PHE A 54 22.40 7.99 -9.56
CA PHE A 54 23.75 8.53 -9.51
C PHE A 54 24.36 8.40 -8.13
N SER A 55 25.64 8.04 -8.08
CA SER A 55 26.48 8.10 -6.85
C SER A 55 26.85 9.54 -6.53
N LYS A 56 27.11 10.33 -7.58
CA LYS A 56 27.38 11.77 -7.48
C LYS A 56 26.56 12.52 -8.52
N ALA A 57 26.04 13.67 -8.15
CA ALA A 57 25.36 14.61 -9.05
C ALA A 57 25.73 16.04 -8.63
N LYS A 58 26.46 16.72 -9.50
CA LYS A 58 26.82 18.12 -9.37
C LYS A 58 26.05 18.92 -10.42
N VAL A 59 25.49 20.04 -10.03
CA VAL A 59 24.78 20.96 -10.91
C VAL A 59 25.30 22.34 -10.59
N ASP A 60 26.07 22.91 -11.50
CA ASP A 60 26.78 24.18 -11.32
C ASP A 60 26.46 25.13 -12.47
N SER A 61 26.62 26.44 -12.26
CA SER A 61 26.51 27.45 -13.27
C SER A 61 27.88 27.99 -13.62
N MET A 62 28.16 28.17 -14.90
CA MET A 62 29.39 28.73 -15.43
C MET A 62 29.09 29.95 -16.32
N PRO A 63 30.02 30.91 -16.49
CA PRO A 63 29.85 32.00 -17.42
C PRO A 63 29.55 31.47 -18.83
N GLY A 64 28.60 32.10 -19.50
CA GLY A 64 28.28 31.82 -20.91
C GLY A 64 29.10 32.65 -21.90
N SER A 65 28.61 32.68 -23.15
CA SER A 65 29.26 33.42 -24.26
C SER A 65 29.20 34.93 -24.09
N ALA A 66 28.28 35.47 -23.26
CA ALA A 66 28.10 36.88 -22.99
C ALA A 66 27.92 37.14 -21.48
N LYS A 67 28.07 38.40 -21.04
CA LYS A 67 27.95 38.78 -19.62
C LYS A 67 26.57 38.54 -19.01
N ASP A 68 25.54 38.48 -19.83
CA ASP A 68 24.15 38.19 -19.47
C ASP A 68 23.75 36.75 -19.72
N LYS A 69 24.70 35.85 -19.99
CA LYS A 69 24.47 34.42 -20.23
C LYS A 69 25.21 33.52 -19.27
N THR A 70 24.58 32.40 -18.93
CA THR A 70 25.15 31.34 -18.10
C THR A 70 24.89 29.96 -18.68
N ILE A 71 25.87 29.07 -18.57
CA ILE A 71 25.75 27.66 -18.93
C ILE A 71 25.55 26.86 -17.66
N ILE A 72 24.51 26.00 -17.62
CA ILE A 72 24.33 25.04 -16.55
C ILE A 72 25.08 23.77 -16.91
N ARG A 73 25.99 23.34 -16.05
CA ARG A 73 26.74 22.10 -16.20
C ARG A 73 26.22 21.08 -15.20
N VAL A 74 25.78 19.93 -15.70
CA VAL A 74 25.35 18.77 -14.92
C VAL A 74 26.38 17.68 -15.11
N SER A 75 27.10 17.35 -14.05
CA SER A 75 28.07 16.25 -14.06
C SER A 75 27.57 15.15 -13.14
N VAL A 76 27.34 13.97 -13.69
CA VAL A 76 26.82 12.80 -12.95
C VAL A 76 27.78 11.64 -13.02
N GLU A 77 27.73 10.80 -11.99
CA GLU A 77 28.47 9.53 -11.91
C GLU A 77 27.43 8.44 -11.64
N GLU A 78 27.19 7.59 -12.62
CA GLU A 78 26.13 6.57 -12.55
C GLU A 78 26.47 5.45 -11.56
N LYS A 79 25.44 4.88 -10.95
CA LYS A 79 25.52 3.66 -10.15
C LYS A 79 24.51 2.62 -10.62
N SER A 80 24.59 1.41 -10.09
CA SER A 80 23.58 0.39 -10.34
C SER A 80 22.21 0.87 -9.87
N THR A 81 21.18 0.70 -10.70
CA THR A 81 19.78 1.05 -10.45
C THR A 81 18.93 -0.19 -10.18
N GLY A 82 19.50 -1.37 -10.42
CA GLY A 82 18.91 -2.66 -10.05
C GLY A 82 19.04 -2.94 -8.55
N GLU A 83 17.99 -3.44 -7.94
CA GLU A 83 17.89 -3.78 -6.53
C GLU A 83 17.27 -5.17 -6.37
N ILE A 84 17.89 -6.00 -5.55
CA ILE A 84 17.34 -7.30 -5.13
C ILE A 84 17.07 -7.19 -3.64
N SER A 85 15.86 -7.52 -3.23
CA SER A 85 15.45 -7.60 -1.84
C SER A 85 15.02 -9.02 -1.50
N LEU A 86 15.56 -9.55 -0.41
CA LEU A 86 15.19 -10.84 0.15
C LEU A 86 14.69 -10.59 1.57
N GLY A 87 13.55 -11.16 1.89
CA GLY A 87 12.97 -11.09 3.21
C GLY A 87 12.47 -12.45 3.66
N ALA A 88 12.61 -12.73 4.95
CA ALA A 88 12.03 -13.89 5.59
C ALA A 88 11.44 -13.46 6.93
N GLY A 89 10.44 -14.20 7.39
CA GLY A 89 9.80 -13.90 8.65
C GLY A 89 8.86 -15.01 9.10
N PHE A 90 8.15 -14.73 10.16
CA PHE A 90 7.13 -15.61 10.74
C PHE A 90 6.02 -14.74 11.33
N SER A 91 4.79 -15.21 11.21
CA SER A 91 3.63 -14.61 11.86
C SER A 91 2.77 -15.72 12.45
N SER A 92 2.18 -15.50 13.63
CA SER A 92 1.21 -16.44 14.21
C SER A 92 -0.02 -16.62 13.29
N GLN A 93 -0.33 -15.62 12.47
CA GLN A 93 -1.49 -15.63 11.59
C GLN A 93 -1.24 -16.25 10.22
N ASP A 94 -0.06 -16.02 9.63
CA ASP A 94 0.26 -16.45 8.26
C ASP A 94 1.33 -17.57 8.21
N GLY A 95 1.89 -17.95 9.37
CA GLY A 95 3.00 -18.90 9.44
C GLY A 95 4.32 -18.34 8.92
N PRO A 96 5.20 -19.20 8.38
CA PRO A 96 6.45 -18.78 7.74
C PRO A 96 6.19 -17.86 6.54
N LEU A 97 7.00 -16.81 6.41
CA LEU A 97 6.89 -15.78 5.38
C LEU A 97 8.18 -15.68 4.58
N ALA A 98 8.07 -15.56 3.28
CA ALA A 98 9.18 -15.25 2.39
C ALA A 98 8.78 -14.14 1.42
N ASN A 99 9.74 -13.25 1.13
CA ASN A 99 9.57 -12.17 0.16
C ASN A 99 10.82 -12.07 -0.71
N ILE A 100 10.63 -12.05 -2.02
CA ILE A 100 11.69 -11.84 -3.01
C ILE A 100 11.24 -10.67 -3.89
N GLY A 101 12.03 -9.60 -3.92
CA GLY A 101 11.81 -8.45 -4.76
C GLY A 101 12.98 -8.21 -5.71
N ILE A 102 12.70 -7.97 -6.96
CA ILE A 102 13.65 -7.50 -7.96
C ILE A 102 13.09 -6.21 -8.54
N ARG A 103 13.89 -5.16 -8.57
CA ARG A 103 13.49 -3.86 -9.08
C ARG A 103 14.59 -3.25 -9.93
N GLU A 104 14.22 -2.75 -11.10
CA GLU A 104 15.06 -1.90 -11.92
C GLU A 104 14.38 -0.52 -12.06
N ARG A 105 15.04 0.54 -11.56
CA ARG A 105 14.46 1.90 -11.52
C ARG A 105 14.76 2.72 -12.77
N ASN A 106 15.71 2.29 -13.56
CA ASN A 106 16.15 3.01 -14.76
C ASN A 106 16.24 2.06 -15.95
N LEU A 107 15.15 1.34 -16.21
CA LEU A 107 15.09 0.35 -17.28
C LEU A 107 15.49 0.97 -18.62
N LEU A 108 16.49 0.38 -19.27
CA LEU A 108 17.06 0.85 -20.53
C LEU A 108 17.52 2.33 -20.53
N GLY A 109 17.83 2.89 -19.35
CA GLY A 109 18.24 4.28 -19.22
C GLY A 109 17.13 5.31 -19.36
N LYS A 110 15.86 4.87 -19.42
CA LYS A 110 14.69 5.73 -19.66
C LYS A 110 14.04 6.26 -18.37
N GLY A 111 14.58 5.91 -17.19
CA GLY A 111 13.98 6.24 -15.91
C GLY A 111 12.66 5.50 -15.62
N GLN A 112 12.40 4.42 -16.35
CA GLN A 112 11.26 3.55 -16.16
C GLN A 112 11.52 2.56 -15.02
N ASP A 113 10.47 2.22 -14.27
CA ASP A 113 10.55 1.31 -13.12
C ASP A 113 9.90 -0.04 -13.47
N LEU A 114 10.67 -1.11 -13.36
CA LEU A 114 10.21 -2.48 -13.52
C LEU A 114 10.39 -3.21 -12.20
N THR A 115 9.32 -3.82 -11.69
CA THR A 115 9.33 -4.58 -10.44
C THR A 115 8.81 -5.98 -10.64
N PHE A 116 9.47 -6.94 -10.00
CA PHE A 116 8.97 -8.28 -9.77
C PHE A 116 8.95 -8.53 -8.28
N ASN A 117 7.82 -8.99 -7.73
CA ASN A 117 7.69 -9.33 -6.32
C ASN A 117 7.03 -10.69 -6.18
N PHE A 118 7.63 -11.53 -5.38
CA PHE A 118 7.03 -12.76 -4.86
C PHE A 118 6.88 -12.61 -3.35
N LYS A 119 5.69 -12.91 -2.85
CA LYS A 119 5.41 -13.05 -1.42
C LYS A 119 4.78 -14.40 -1.19
N GLY A 120 5.33 -15.15 -0.24
CA GLY A 120 4.81 -16.46 0.12
C GLY A 120 4.65 -16.60 1.61
N SER A 121 3.53 -17.19 2.03
CA SER A 121 3.27 -17.69 3.39
C SER A 121 2.60 -19.05 3.31
N ALA A 122 2.35 -19.68 4.47
CA ALA A 122 1.54 -20.90 4.51
C ALA A 122 0.12 -20.65 3.98
N ALA A 123 -0.47 -19.51 4.32
CA ALA A 123 -1.85 -19.17 3.94
C ALA A 123 -1.96 -18.43 2.58
N ARG A 124 -0.88 -17.83 2.07
CA ARG A 124 -0.96 -17.01 0.84
C ARG A 124 0.31 -17.02 0.03
N GLN A 125 0.15 -17.11 -1.28
CA GLN A 125 1.22 -16.88 -2.26
C GLN A 125 0.79 -15.80 -3.25
N GLU A 126 1.68 -14.85 -3.55
CA GLU A 126 1.42 -13.76 -4.49
C GLU A 126 2.63 -13.51 -5.37
N PHE A 127 2.40 -13.46 -6.69
CA PHE A 127 3.36 -13.01 -7.69
C PHE A 127 2.84 -11.72 -8.30
N LYS A 128 3.71 -10.70 -8.37
CA LYS A 128 3.37 -9.42 -8.97
C LYS A 128 4.48 -8.93 -9.88
N ILE A 129 4.12 -8.52 -11.10
CA ILE A 129 4.97 -7.78 -12.02
C ILE A 129 4.35 -6.39 -12.19
N GLY A 130 5.15 -5.34 -12.06
CA GLY A 130 4.73 -3.97 -12.23
C GLY A 130 5.70 -3.19 -13.11
N PHE A 131 5.16 -2.45 -14.08
CA PHE A 131 5.92 -1.50 -14.90
C PHE A 131 5.36 -0.10 -14.68
N THR A 132 6.23 0.92 -14.61
CA THR A 132 5.82 2.32 -14.49
C THR A 132 6.71 3.21 -15.34
N GLU A 133 6.09 3.98 -16.22
CA GLU A 133 6.67 5.17 -16.84
C GLU A 133 6.28 6.39 -15.98
N PRO A 134 7.21 7.02 -15.27
CA PRO A 134 6.89 8.13 -14.37
C PRO A 134 6.52 9.43 -15.07
N TYR A 135 6.93 9.61 -16.33
CA TYR A 135 6.66 10.80 -17.14
C TYR A 135 6.02 10.43 -18.47
N PHE A 136 4.81 9.91 -18.41
CA PHE A 136 4.09 9.45 -19.58
C PHE A 136 3.78 10.62 -20.53
N LEU A 137 4.20 10.47 -21.80
CA LEU A 137 4.12 11.51 -22.84
C LEU A 137 4.83 12.82 -22.41
N ASP A 138 5.96 12.71 -21.72
CA ASP A 138 6.77 13.84 -21.23
C ASP A 138 6.01 14.79 -20.29
N ARG A 139 4.98 14.29 -19.61
CA ARG A 139 4.19 15.02 -18.61
C ARG A 139 4.42 14.45 -17.23
N ASP A 140 4.16 15.24 -16.18
CA ASP A 140 4.16 14.80 -14.77
C ASP A 140 2.92 13.92 -14.49
N VAL A 141 2.81 12.85 -15.28
CA VAL A 141 1.77 11.82 -15.19
C VAL A 141 2.47 10.46 -15.25
N SER A 142 2.34 9.66 -14.22
CA SER A 142 2.83 8.28 -14.25
C SER A 142 1.82 7.37 -14.92
N ALA A 143 2.28 6.52 -15.83
CA ALA A 143 1.46 5.46 -16.42
C ALA A 143 2.13 4.10 -16.19
N GLY A 144 1.34 3.06 -16.04
CA GLY A 144 1.90 1.74 -15.82
C GLY A 144 0.89 0.62 -15.93
N PHE A 145 1.40 -0.59 -15.84
CA PHE A 145 0.58 -1.79 -15.74
C PHE A 145 1.06 -2.68 -14.61
N ASP A 146 0.16 -3.50 -14.11
CA ASP A 146 0.43 -4.57 -13.15
C ASP A 146 -0.13 -5.88 -13.67
N LEU A 147 0.62 -6.99 -13.44
CA LEU A 147 0.14 -8.35 -13.57
C LEU A 147 0.23 -8.98 -12.18
N VAL A 148 -0.82 -9.63 -11.74
CA VAL A 148 -0.91 -10.23 -10.39
C VAL A 148 -1.48 -11.63 -10.50
N GLN A 149 -0.88 -12.55 -9.77
CA GLN A 149 -1.45 -13.86 -9.48
C GLN A 149 -1.31 -14.11 -7.99
N SER A 150 -2.39 -14.47 -7.33
CA SER A 150 -2.38 -14.86 -5.92
C SER A 150 -3.19 -16.13 -5.69
N THR A 151 -2.77 -16.91 -4.70
CA THR A 151 -3.52 -18.02 -4.14
C THR A 151 -3.61 -17.81 -2.65
N THR A 152 -4.79 -17.91 -2.08
CA THR A 152 -5.05 -17.79 -0.65
C THR A 152 -5.75 -19.05 -0.19
N ASP A 153 -5.19 -19.70 0.82
CA ASP A 153 -5.82 -20.79 1.54
C ASP A 153 -6.78 -20.20 2.58
N ARG A 154 -8.03 -20.56 2.53
CA ARG A 154 -9.09 -20.19 3.49
C ARG A 154 -9.78 -21.44 4.06
N GLN A 155 -9.11 -22.58 4.01
CA GLN A 155 -9.71 -23.85 4.46
C GLN A 155 -10.12 -23.79 5.93
N THR A 156 -9.30 -23.16 6.76
CA THR A 156 -9.58 -23.08 8.21
C THR A 156 -10.79 -22.19 8.53
N GLU A 157 -10.96 -21.06 7.82
CA GLU A 157 -11.97 -20.06 8.14
C GLU A 157 -13.26 -20.22 7.35
N SER A 158 -13.15 -20.73 6.10
CA SER A 158 -14.26 -20.69 5.13
C SER A 158 -14.31 -21.92 4.22
N SER A 159 -13.52 -22.96 4.49
CA SER A 159 -13.56 -24.27 3.80
C SER A 159 -13.37 -24.20 2.29
N PHE A 160 -12.56 -23.25 1.77
CA PHE A 160 -12.22 -23.15 0.34
C PHE A 160 -10.85 -22.53 0.10
N ASP A 161 -10.32 -22.69 -1.11
CA ASP A 161 -9.17 -21.96 -1.64
C ASP A 161 -9.62 -20.89 -2.64
N GLU A 162 -8.95 -19.73 -2.59
CA GLU A 162 -9.15 -18.65 -3.55
C GLU A 162 -7.91 -18.45 -4.42
N ARG A 163 -8.08 -18.46 -5.75
CA ARG A 163 -7.05 -18.07 -6.70
C ARG A 163 -7.49 -16.86 -7.49
N LYS A 164 -6.64 -15.81 -7.52
CA LYS A 164 -6.86 -14.62 -8.33
C LYS A 164 -5.73 -14.47 -9.34
N ALA A 165 -6.07 -14.18 -10.59
CA ALA A 165 -5.11 -13.87 -11.64
C ALA A 165 -5.66 -12.75 -12.52
N GLY A 166 -4.85 -11.75 -12.80
CA GLY A 166 -5.31 -10.62 -13.58
C GLY A 166 -4.23 -9.60 -13.88
N GLY A 167 -4.67 -8.53 -14.52
CA GLY A 167 -3.81 -7.40 -14.84
C GLY A 167 -4.59 -6.10 -14.81
N GLY A 168 -3.84 -5.00 -14.78
CA GLY A 168 -4.45 -3.68 -14.75
C GLY A 168 -3.56 -2.59 -15.31
N LEU A 169 -4.19 -1.52 -15.74
CA LEU A 169 -3.55 -0.28 -16.15
C LEU A 169 -3.75 0.76 -15.07
N ARG A 170 -2.78 1.63 -14.89
CA ARG A 170 -2.87 2.73 -13.94
C ARG A 170 -2.30 4.02 -14.50
N LEU A 171 -2.94 5.12 -14.10
CA LEU A 171 -2.46 6.49 -14.31
C LEU A 171 -2.40 7.18 -12.95
N GLY A 172 -1.34 7.93 -12.68
CA GLY A 172 -1.17 8.67 -11.43
C GLY A 172 -0.67 10.07 -11.70
N TYR A 173 -1.24 11.06 -11.03
CA TYR A 173 -0.82 12.46 -11.12
C TYR A 173 -1.05 13.19 -9.81
N SER A 174 -0.31 14.28 -9.62
CA SER A 174 -0.43 15.15 -8.46
C SER A 174 -1.42 16.27 -8.76
N LEU A 175 -2.40 16.46 -7.85
CA LEU A 175 -3.31 17.60 -7.84
C LEU A 175 -2.77 18.77 -7.00
N GLY A 176 -1.69 18.52 -6.26
CA GLY A 176 -1.03 19.47 -5.39
C GLY A 176 0.13 18.80 -4.63
N PRO A 177 0.84 19.52 -3.76
CA PRO A 177 2.01 18.99 -3.06
C PRO A 177 1.73 17.73 -2.25
N ASP A 178 0.56 17.67 -1.63
CA ASP A 178 0.16 16.63 -0.68
C ASP A 178 -1.01 15.77 -1.22
N LEU A 179 -1.60 16.15 -2.37
CA LEU A 179 -2.79 15.53 -2.93
C LEU A 179 -2.45 14.79 -4.23
N ARG A 180 -2.72 13.49 -4.25
CA ARG A 180 -2.46 12.60 -5.40
C ARG A 180 -3.71 11.90 -5.84
N GLN A 181 -3.87 11.77 -7.13
CA GLN A 181 -4.94 11.01 -7.78
C GLN A 181 -4.34 9.84 -8.55
N ARG A 182 -4.95 8.67 -8.41
CA ARG A 182 -4.64 7.49 -9.21
C ARG A 182 -5.91 6.95 -9.82
N LEU A 183 -5.89 6.74 -11.11
CA LEU A 183 -6.91 6.05 -11.86
C LEU A 183 -6.42 4.64 -12.18
N LYS A 184 -7.30 3.66 -12.16
CA LYS A 184 -6.97 2.28 -12.54
C LYS A 184 -8.09 1.67 -13.37
N TYR A 185 -7.72 0.78 -14.26
CA TYR A 185 -8.57 -0.24 -14.84
C TYR A 185 -7.96 -1.58 -14.47
N SER A 186 -8.76 -2.55 -14.07
CA SER A 186 -8.29 -3.92 -13.83
C SER A 186 -9.28 -4.94 -14.35
N PHE A 187 -8.71 -6.02 -14.88
CA PHE A 187 -9.41 -7.24 -15.24
C PHE A 187 -8.81 -8.39 -14.46
N GLU A 188 -9.64 -9.08 -13.69
CA GLU A 188 -9.21 -10.13 -12.77
C GLU A 188 -10.17 -11.32 -12.86
N ARG A 189 -9.61 -12.52 -12.87
CA ARG A 189 -10.34 -13.78 -12.72
C ARG A 189 -10.11 -14.31 -11.32
N THR A 190 -11.18 -14.47 -10.57
CA THR A 190 -11.21 -15.12 -9.26
C THR A 190 -11.75 -16.53 -9.43
N GLN A 191 -11.10 -17.51 -8.83
CA GLN A 191 -11.53 -18.88 -8.80
C GLN A 191 -11.66 -19.33 -7.34
N ILE A 192 -12.88 -19.76 -6.96
CA ILE A 192 -13.16 -20.49 -5.73
C ILE A 192 -13.04 -21.98 -6.07
N ARG A 193 -12.20 -22.70 -5.34
CA ARG A 193 -11.87 -24.09 -5.61
C ARG A 193 -11.59 -24.86 -4.32
N ASN A 194 -11.47 -26.20 -4.45
CA ASN A 194 -11.21 -27.09 -3.32
C ASN A 194 -12.21 -26.85 -2.17
N VAL A 195 -13.48 -26.63 -2.52
CA VAL A 195 -14.54 -26.44 -1.52
C VAL A 195 -14.78 -27.77 -0.82
N ASP A 196 -14.72 -27.75 0.53
CA ASP A 196 -14.92 -28.95 1.34
C ASP A 196 -16.38 -29.46 1.18
N ASP A 197 -16.55 -30.79 1.18
CA ASP A 197 -17.87 -31.42 1.10
C ASP A 197 -18.80 -31.03 2.26
N GLN A 198 -18.25 -30.60 3.40
CA GLN A 198 -18.99 -30.13 4.56
C GLN A 198 -19.08 -28.60 4.65
N ALA A 199 -18.54 -27.86 3.66
CA ALA A 199 -18.62 -26.41 3.61
C ALA A 199 -20.08 -25.90 3.55
N SER A 200 -20.26 -24.66 3.95
CA SER A 200 -21.53 -23.94 3.83
C SER A 200 -22.10 -24.00 2.42
N ILE A 201 -23.42 -24.17 2.30
CA ILE A 201 -24.11 -24.15 1.00
C ILE A 201 -23.87 -22.82 0.28
N PHE A 202 -23.77 -21.70 1.02
CA PHE A 202 -23.51 -20.37 0.48
C PHE A 202 -22.11 -20.23 -0.13
N ILE A 203 -21.17 -21.11 0.21
CA ILE A 203 -19.84 -21.19 -0.39
C ILE A 203 -19.86 -22.15 -1.57
N LYS A 204 -20.46 -23.33 -1.43
CA LYS A 204 -20.59 -24.33 -2.49
C LYS A 204 -21.24 -23.78 -3.77
N GLU A 205 -22.28 -22.96 -3.63
CA GLU A 205 -22.97 -22.30 -4.74
C GLU A 205 -22.09 -21.29 -5.50
N GLN A 206 -20.96 -20.89 -4.93
CA GLN A 206 -20.02 -19.94 -5.52
C GLN A 206 -18.72 -20.59 -6.02
N GLU A 207 -18.63 -21.93 -5.96
CA GLU A 207 -17.50 -22.66 -6.53
C GLU A 207 -17.40 -22.40 -8.03
N GLY A 208 -16.18 -22.22 -8.52
CA GLY A 208 -15.92 -21.96 -9.93
C GLY A 208 -15.21 -20.64 -10.19
N ASN A 209 -15.42 -20.10 -11.37
CA ASN A 209 -14.74 -18.90 -11.84
C ASN A 209 -15.70 -17.69 -11.84
N ASN A 210 -15.14 -16.55 -11.48
CA ASN A 210 -15.80 -15.26 -11.58
C ASN A 210 -14.81 -14.24 -12.18
N THR A 211 -15.23 -13.47 -13.16
CA THR A 211 -14.41 -12.42 -13.77
C THR A 211 -14.89 -11.03 -13.34
N VAL A 212 -13.94 -10.19 -12.99
CA VAL A 212 -14.20 -8.81 -12.53
C VAL A 212 -13.47 -7.85 -13.46
N SER A 213 -14.21 -7.01 -14.16
CA SER A 213 -13.69 -5.91 -14.97
C SER A 213 -14.14 -4.60 -14.35
N GLN A 214 -13.18 -3.81 -13.84
CA GLN A 214 -13.50 -2.62 -13.05
C GLN A 214 -12.62 -1.42 -13.39
N VAL A 215 -13.20 -0.24 -13.28
CA VAL A 215 -12.48 1.02 -13.19
C VAL A 215 -12.51 1.53 -11.76
N GLY A 216 -11.47 2.21 -11.37
CA GLY A 216 -11.42 2.78 -10.05
C GLY A 216 -10.55 4.02 -9.98
N HIS A 217 -10.71 4.74 -8.88
CA HIS A 217 -9.83 5.84 -8.54
C HIS A 217 -9.44 5.80 -7.06
N THR A 218 -8.26 6.31 -6.77
CA THR A 218 -7.80 6.54 -5.41
C THR A 218 -7.33 7.96 -5.29
N THR A 219 -7.94 8.71 -4.37
CA THR A 219 -7.50 10.04 -3.97
C THR A 219 -6.79 9.92 -2.63
N SER A 220 -5.55 10.39 -2.54
CA SER A 220 -4.74 10.32 -1.32
C SER A 220 -4.21 11.69 -0.95
N TYR A 221 -4.44 12.09 0.29
CA TYR A 221 -3.89 13.29 0.90
C TYR A 221 -2.94 12.87 2.03
N ASP A 222 -1.68 13.31 1.99
CA ASP A 222 -0.62 12.77 2.85
C ASP A 222 0.30 13.90 3.35
N ARG A 223 0.20 14.19 4.65
CA ARG A 223 1.01 15.14 5.40
C ARG A 223 1.74 14.48 6.58
N LEU A 224 2.16 13.24 6.41
CA LEU A 224 2.97 12.55 7.40
C LEU A 224 4.43 13.02 7.32
N ASP A 225 5.06 13.17 8.48
CA ASP A 225 6.50 13.43 8.61
C ASP A 225 7.35 12.26 8.06
N ASN A 226 6.91 11.03 8.31
CA ASN A 226 7.54 9.81 7.83
C ASN A 226 6.47 8.76 7.49
N ARG A 227 6.53 8.20 6.27
CA ARG A 227 5.54 7.19 5.84
C ARG A 227 5.72 5.82 6.45
N ARG A 228 6.94 5.44 6.84
CA ARG A 228 7.24 4.13 7.43
C ARG A 228 6.97 4.09 8.93
N GLN A 229 7.37 5.14 9.62
CA GLN A 229 7.20 5.29 11.07
C GLN A 229 6.70 6.70 11.38
N PRO A 230 5.43 6.98 11.13
CA PRO A 230 4.88 8.31 11.36
C PRO A 230 4.89 8.65 12.86
N SER A 231 5.33 9.87 13.16
CA SER A 231 5.30 10.45 14.50
C SER A 231 4.37 11.65 14.56
N LYS A 232 4.15 12.33 13.42
CA LYS A 232 3.33 13.54 13.34
C LYS A 232 2.65 13.64 11.98
N GLY A 233 1.44 14.19 11.99
CA GLY A 233 0.71 14.50 10.77
C GLY A 233 -0.48 13.58 10.53
N TYR A 234 -1.01 13.63 9.33
CA TYR A 234 -2.17 12.84 8.96
C TYR A 234 -2.15 12.41 7.50
N ALA A 235 -2.82 11.32 7.22
CA ALA A 235 -3.05 10.84 5.87
C ALA A 235 -4.48 10.34 5.73
N VAL A 236 -5.09 10.61 4.56
CA VAL A 236 -6.42 10.14 4.21
C VAL A 236 -6.37 9.58 2.79
N SER A 237 -7.00 8.44 2.57
CA SER A 237 -7.09 7.80 1.25
C SER A 237 -8.51 7.29 1.01
N LEU A 238 -9.14 7.75 -0.07
CA LEU A 238 -10.44 7.29 -0.54
C LEU A 238 -10.24 6.54 -1.86
N THR A 239 -10.72 5.31 -1.90
CA THR A 239 -10.72 4.47 -3.10
C THR A 239 -12.14 4.11 -3.46
N ASN A 240 -12.54 4.31 -4.71
CA ASN A 240 -13.81 3.85 -5.26
C ASN A 240 -13.53 3.01 -6.50
N ASP A 241 -14.19 1.87 -6.60
CA ASP A 241 -14.09 0.93 -7.72
C ASP A 241 -15.50 0.61 -8.22
N LEU A 242 -15.70 0.68 -9.52
CA LEU A 242 -16.94 0.30 -10.21
C LEU A 242 -16.63 -0.89 -11.12
N ALA A 243 -17.18 -2.05 -10.79
CA ALA A 243 -17.17 -3.25 -11.62
C ALA A 243 -18.44 -3.33 -12.46
N GLY A 244 -18.33 -3.97 -13.64
CA GLY A 244 -19.45 -4.14 -14.57
C GLY A 244 -19.16 -3.70 -16.00
N LEU A 245 -17.87 -3.45 -16.31
CA LEU A 245 -17.41 -3.10 -17.67
C LEU A 245 -17.08 -4.34 -18.51
N GLY A 246 -17.84 -5.39 -18.34
CA GLY A 246 -17.57 -6.74 -18.82
C GLY A 246 -17.17 -7.66 -17.65
N GLY A 247 -17.26 -8.98 -17.86
CA GLY A 247 -17.10 -9.97 -16.79
C GLY A 247 -18.40 -10.28 -16.06
N ASP A 248 -18.28 -11.07 -14.99
CA ASP A 248 -19.42 -11.66 -14.30
C ASP A 248 -19.86 -10.83 -13.08
N ALA A 249 -19.00 -9.97 -12.55
CA ALA A 249 -19.29 -9.20 -11.33
C ALA A 249 -19.66 -7.76 -11.62
N ARG A 250 -20.71 -7.29 -10.94
CA ARG A 250 -21.20 -5.90 -11.02
C ARG A 250 -21.38 -5.34 -9.61
N HIS A 251 -20.51 -4.42 -9.21
CA HIS A 251 -20.62 -3.81 -7.90
C HIS A 251 -19.95 -2.43 -7.85
N LEU A 252 -20.36 -1.64 -6.87
CA LEU A 252 -19.65 -0.43 -6.43
C LEU A 252 -18.97 -0.73 -5.10
N ARG A 253 -17.67 -0.51 -5.02
CA ARG A 253 -16.87 -0.66 -3.80
C ARG A 253 -16.24 0.65 -3.41
N SER A 254 -16.38 1.04 -2.15
CA SER A 254 -15.75 2.23 -1.57
C SER A 254 -14.94 1.84 -0.34
N LYS A 255 -13.73 2.39 -0.20
CA LYS A 255 -12.85 2.21 0.96
C LYS A 255 -12.28 3.54 1.38
N LEU A 256 -12.40 3.87 2.66
CA LEU A 256 -11.76 5.04 3.27
C LEU A 256 -10.76 4.56 4.32
N ARG A 257 -9.57 5.15 4.29
CA ARG A 257 -8.54 4.99 5.33
C ARG A 257 -8.10 6.34 5.79
N ALA A 258 -7.99 6.53 7.09
CA ALA A 258 -7.47 7.73 7.70
C ALA A 258 -6.52 7.37 8.85
N GLY A 259 -5.45 8.14 8.98
CA GLY A 259 -4.49 8.03 10.09
C GLY A 259 -4.11 9.41 10.57
N TYR A 260 -4.08 9.61 11.89
CA TYR A 260 -3.64 10.83 12.53
C TYR A 260 -2.65 10.51 13.64
N PHE A 261 -1.52 11.20 13.67
CA PHE A 261 -0.39 10.94 14.57
C PHE A 261 -0.01 12.23 15.30
N VAL A 262 0.08 12.13 16.61
CA VAL A 262 0.37 13.28 17.49
C VAL A 262 1.53 12.89 18.42
N PRO A 263 2.65 13.61 18.40
CA PRO A 263 3.66 13.47 19.44
C PRO A 263 3.11 14.08 20.74
N ILE A 264 3.03 13.27 21.80
CA ILE A 264 2.55 13.70 23.11
C ILE A 264 3.73 14.22 23.96
N LEU A 265 4.79 13.43 24.00
CA LEU A 265 6.07 13.75 24.63
C LEU A 265 7.20 13.33 23.69
N GLU A 266 8.44 13.54 24.09
CA GLU A 266 9.61 13.05 23.37
C GLU A 266 9.51 11.52 23.22
N ASP A 267 9.59 11.04 21.97
CA ASP A 267 9.45 9.61 21.59
C ASP A 267 8.10 8.94 21.92
N GLN A 268 7.10 9.68 22.38
CA GLN A 268 5.75 9.16 22.60
C GLN A 268 4.81 9.64 21.50
N VAL A 269 4.15 8.68 20.85
CA VAL A 269 3.24 8.97 19.73
C VAL A 269 1.88 8.37 19.99
N LEU A 270 0.86 9.22 20.06
CA LEU A 270 -0.53 8.80 20.02
C LEU A 270 -0.99 8.74 18.56
N SER A 271 -1.57 7.64 18.18
CA SER A 271 -2.09 7.43 16.83
C SER A 271 -3.56 7.03 16.84
N PHE A 272 -4.30 7.59 15.89
CA PHE A 272 -5.69 7.25 15.59
C PHE A 272 -5.73 6.70 14.17
N ARG A 273 -6.34 5.54 13.98
CA ARG A 273 -6.53 4.95 12.67
C ARG A 273 -7.99 4.61 12.48
N LEU A 274 -8.51 4.90 11.31
CA LEU A 274 -9.85 4.57 10.87
C LEU A 274 -9.76 3.89 9.51
N GLU A 275 -10.44 2.78 9.35
CA GLU A 275 -10.65 2.14 8.05
C GLU A 275 -12.13 1.77 7.94
N THR A 276 -12.75 2.06 6.81
CA THR A 276 -14.10 1.61 6.50
C THR A 276 -14.19 1.17 5.04
N GLY A 277 -15.03 0.21 4.79
CA GLY A 277 -15.31 -0.29 3.44
C GLY A 277 -16.78 -0.64 3.28
N TYR A 278 -17.29 -0.37 2.09
CA TYR A 278 -18.63 -0.69 1.67
C TYR A 278 -18.60 -1.22 0.25
N ILE A 279 -19.30 -2.31 0.00
CA ILE A 279 -19.50 -2.85 -1.33
C ILE A 279 -20.98 -3.14 -1.53
N LYS A 280 -21.51 -2.80 -2.69
CA LYS A 280 -22.90 -3.05 -3.07
C LYS A 280 -22.97 -3.66 -4.46
N GLY A 281 -23.63 -4.79 -4.58
CA GLY A 281 -23.97 -5.42 -5.85
C GLY A 281 -24.93 -4.55 -6.68
N ILE A 282 -24.78 -4.61 -7.98
CA ILE A 282 -25.63 -3.88 -8.95
C ILE A 282 -26.40 -4.91 -9.76
N GLY A 283 -27.61 -5.22 -9.29
CA GLY A 283 -28.50 -6.20 -9.92
C GLY A 283 -28.14 -7.67 -9.65
N GLU A 284 -27.14 -7.93 -8.81
CA GLU A 284 -26.72 -9.25 -8.36
C GLU A 284 -26.05 -9.17 -6.98
N ASP A 285 -25.98 -10.29 -6.27
CA ASP A 285 -25.33 -10.39 -4.97
C ASP A 285 -23.81 -10.30 -5.10
N VAL A 286 -23.18 -9.70 -4.10
CA VAL A 286 -21.72 -9.63 -4.01
C VAL A 286 -21.16 -11.02 -3.78
N LYS A 287 -20.25 -11.45 -4.66
CA LYS A 287 -19.57 -12.74 -4.56
C LYS A 287 -18.61 -12.78 -3.37
N ILE A 288 -18.43 -13.96 -2.75
CA ILE A 288 -17.60 -14.13 -1.55
C ILE A 288 -16.14 -13.66 -1.77
N GLY A 289 -15.57 -13.87 -2.94
CA GLY A 289 -14.23 -13.39 -3.29
C GLY A 289 -14.09 -11.87 -3.36
N GLU A 290 -15.21 -11.11 -3.34
CA GLU A 290 -15.24 -9.65 -3.37
C GLU A 290 -15.61 -9.03 -2.02
N ARG A 291 -16.13 -9.84 -1.09
CA ARG A 291 -16.54 -9.39 0.26
C ARG A 291 -15.32 -9.04 1.13
N PHE A 292 -15.59 -8.37 2.22
CA PHE A 292 -14.57 -8.04 3.23
C PHE A 292 -14.46 -9.14 4.27
N PHE A 293 -13.25 -9.30 4.82
CA PHE A 293 -12.97 -10.17 5.96
C PHE A 293 -12.26 -9.36 7.03
N LEU A 294 -12.58 -9.59 8.30
CA LEU A 294 -12.13 -8.77 9.42
C LEU A 294 -11.66 -9.61 10.60
N GLY A 295 -10.63 -9.12 11.30
CA GLY A 295 -9.94 -9.74 12.42
C GLY A 295 -8.43 -9.58 12.30
N GLY A 296 -7.68 -10.32 13.12
CA GLY A 296 -6.23 -10.31 13.10
C GLY A 296 -5.64 -8.91 13.33
N ARG A 297 -4.79 -8.47 12.42
CA ARG A 297 -4.07 -7.17 12.55
C ARG A 297 -4.98 -5.93 12.48
N LYS A 298 -6.21 -6.06 11.98
CA LYS A 298 -7.14 -4.92 11.88
C LYS A 298 -7.88 -4.66 13.18
N ILE A 299 -8.21 -5.74 13.92
CA ILE A 299 -8.76 -5.69 15.25
C ILE A 299 -8.02 -6.77 16.06
N ARG A 300 -7.00 -6.37 16.78
CA ARG A 300 -6.19 -7.29 17.60
C ARG A 300 -7.05 -7.88 18.71
N GLY A 301 -6.76 -9.10 19.13
CA GLY A 301 -7.60 -9.85 20.07
C GLY A 301 -8.65 -10.74 19.40
N PHE A 302 -8.78 -10.65 18.06
CA PHE A 302 -9.60 -11.55 17.24
C PHE A 302 -8.73 -12.28 16.22
N ALA A 303 -9.07 -13.53 15.93
CA ALA A 303 -8.37 -14.35 14.95
C ALA A 303 -8.48 -13.73 13.53
N PRO A 304 -7.63 -14.12 12.57
CA PRO A 304 -7.83 -13.78 11.16
C PRO A 304 -9.21 -14.21 10.71
N SER A 305 -9.94 -13.31 10.04
CA SER A 305 -11.35 -13.51 9.67
C SER A 305 -12.28 -13.88 10.83
N GLY A 306 -11.87 -13.67 12.06
CA GLY A 306 -12.60 -14.08 13.28
C GLY A 306 -13.87 -13.29 13.58
N ILE A 307 -14.17 -12.25 12.81
CA ILE A 307 -15.32 -11.36 12.99
C ILE A 307 -16.17 -11.36 11.73
N GLY A 308 -17.51 -11.35 11.89
CA GLY A 308 -18.46 -11.10 10.83
C GLY A 308 -19.40 -12.25 10.55
N PRO A 309 -20.16 -12.16 9.44
CA PRO A 309 -21.20 -13.12 9.09
C PRO A 309 -20.68 -14.55 8.95
N ARG A 310 -21.44 -15.49 9.55
CA ARG A 310 -21.14 -16.92 9.55
C ARG A 310 -22.36 -17.76 9.26
N ASP A 311 -22.12 -18.92 8.70
CA ASP A 311 -23.10 -20.00 8.66
C ASP A 311 -23.28 -20.59 10.07
N LEU A 312 -24.52 -20.76 10.53
CA LEU A 312 -24.82 -21.26 11.87
C LEU A 312 -24.52 -22.76 12.05
N GLU A 313 -24.57 -23.54 10.97
CA GLU A 313 -24.34 -24.98 10.99
C GLU A 313 -22.85 -25.31 10.84
N THR A 314 -22.22 -24.82 9.77
CA THR A 314 -20.82 -25.16 9.45
C THR A 314 -19.81 -24.27 10.17
N LYS A 315 -20.25 -23.10 10.67
CA LYS A 315 -19.40 -22.04 11.25
C LYS A 315 -18.48 -21.33 10.24
N ASP A 316 -18.60 -21.63 8.96
CA ASP A 316 -17.82 -21.00 7.90
C ASP A 316 -18.02 -19.50 7.87
N VAL A 317 -16.93 -18.76 7.71
CA VAL A 317 -16.95 -17.29 7.57
C VAL A 317 -17.39 -16.93 6.15
N LEU A 318 -18.44 -16.16 6.04
CA LEU A 318 -19.04 -15.75 4.76
C LEU A 318 -18.56 -14.39 4.27
N GLY A 319 -17.75 -13.65 5.09
CA GLY A 319 -17.38 -12.27 4.83
C GLY A 319 -18.57 -11.32 4.98
N GLY A 320 -18.35 -10.03 4.73
CA GLY A 320 -19.42 -9.02 4.82
C GLY A 320 -19.25 -7.93 3.78
N ASN A 321 -20.33 -7.20 3.49
CA ASN A 321 -20.37 -6.15 2.49
C ASN A 321 -20.00 -4.78 3.07
N GLN A 322 -20.01 -4.61 4.38
CA GLN A 322 -19.66 -3.37 5.05
C GLN A 322 -18.86 -3.62 6.32
N TYR A 323 -17.84 -2.82 6.53
CA TYR A 323 -17.07 -2.84 7.77
C TYR A 323 -16.58 -1.46 8.16
N TYR A 324 -16.29 -1.31 9.43
CA TYR A 324 -15.47 -0.22 9.95
C TYR A 324 -14.54 -0.75 11.01
N THR A 325 -13.38 -0.10 11.14
CA THR A 325 -12.42 -0.32 12.22
C THR A 325 -11.88 1.00 12.71
N GLY A 326 -11.72 1.12 14.01
CA GLY A 326 -11.05 2.23 14.67
C GLY A 326 -9.97 1.70 15.60
N SER A 327 -8.82 2.36 15.64
CA SER A 327 -7.71 2.01 16.54
C SER A 327 -7.13 3.26 17.17
N VAL A 328 -6.95 3.22 18.48
CA VAL A 328 -6.20 4.22 19.24
C VAL A 328 -5.01 3.50 19.85
N GLU A 329 -3.79 3.98 19.58
CA GLU A 329 -2.56 3.37 20.08
C GLU A 329 -1.60 4.46 20.58
N LEU A 330 -1.19 4.35 21.83
CA LEU A 330 -0.09 5.11 22.40
C LEU A 330 1.18 4.27 22.40
N ARG A 331 2.17 4.71 21.66
CA ARG A 331 3.50 4.08 21.55
C ARG A 331 4.50 4.93 22.34
N PHE A 332 5.33 4.28 23.16
CA PHE A 332 6.27 4.91 24.05
C PHE A 332 7.55 4.08 24.25
N PRO A 333 8.68 4.72 24.60
CA PRO A 333 9.91 4.03 24.96
C PRO A 333 9.76 3.38 26.34
N ILE A 334 10.46 2.26 26.58
CA ILE A 334 10.39 1.51 27.86
C ILE A 334 11.53 1.85 28.82
N GLY A 335 12.18 3.00 28.66
CA GLY A 335 13.27 3.42 29.54
C GLY A 335 14.63 2.79 29.21
N LEU A 336 14.73 2.05 28.10
CA LEU A 336 15.99 1.51 27.57
C LEU A 336 16.56 2.46 26.50
N PRO A 337 17.90 2.41 26.25
CA PRO A 337 18.51 3.22 25.20
C PRO A 337 17.80 3.05 23.85
N ASN A 338 17.57 4.16 23.15
CA ASN A 338 16.84 4.18 21.87
C ASN A 338 17.52 3.34 20.78
N GLU A 339 18.83 3.14 20.88
CA GLU A 339 19.64 2.31 19.99
C GLU A 339 19.22 0.84 19.99
N LEU A 340 18.60 0.36 21.08
CA LEU A 340 18.06 -0.98 21.16
C LEU A 340 16.79 -1.15 20.32
N GLY A 341 16.14 -0.08 19.91
CA GLY A 341 14.96 -0.12 19.04
C GLY A 341 13.71 -0.74 19.67
N LEU A 342 13.65 -0.84 21.01
CA LEU A 342 12.52 -1.40 21.77
C LEU A 342 11.50 -0.30 22.11
N LYS A 343 10.22 -0.54 21.79
CA LYS A 343 9.09 0.34 22.13
C LYS A 343 7.92 -0.49 22.60
N ALA A 344 7.23 0.01 23.61
CA ALA A 344 5.95 -0.55 24.02
C ALA A 344 4.79 0.25 23.42
N SER A 345 3.62 -0.36 23.43
CA SER A 345 2.37 0.32 23.08
C SER A 345 1.22 -0.21 23.95
N ILE A 346 0.25 0.66 24.20
CA ILE A 346 -1.08 0.29 24.67
C ILE A 346 -2.08 0.70 23.61
N PHE A 347 -3.11 -0.10 23.41
CA PHE A 347 -4.05 0.16 22.36
C PHE A 347 -5.48 -0.31 22.68
N SER A 348 -6.43 0.27 21.98
CA SER A 348 -7.80 -0.20 21.89
C SER A 348 -8.21 -0.21 20.44
N ASP A 349 -8.78 -1.33 20.02
CA ASP A 349 -9.31 -1.51 18.67
C ASP A 349 -10.82 -1.76 18.77
N VAL A 350 -11.56 -1.19 17.81
CA VAL A 350 -13.02 -1.37 17.69
C VAL A 350 -13.37 -1.64 16.24
N GLY A 351 -14.49 -2.32 15.99
CA GLY A 351 -15.00 -2.49 14.64
C GLY A 351 -16.18 -3.42 14.53
N SER A 352 -16.67 -3.55 13.30
CA SER A 352 -17.74 -4.45 12.94
C SER A 352 -17.63 -4.83 11.46
N LEU A 353 -18.13 -6.01 11.11
CA LEU A 353 -18.28 -6.50 9.74
C LEU A 353 -19.65 -7.15 9.62
N SER A 354 -20.44 -6.76 8.63
CA SER A 354 -21.82 -7.22 8.44
C SER A 354 -22.32 -6.96 7.02
N GLY A 355 -23.59 -7.25 6.80
CA GLY A 355 -24.37 -6.80 5.64
C GLY A 355 -24.23 -7.72 4.44
N LEU A 356 -24.61 -8.99 4.56
CA LEU A 356 -24.76 -9.86 3.40
C LEU A 356 -26.01 -9.50 2.58
N ASP A 357 -25.97 -9.72 1.27
CA ASP A 357 -27.11 -9.57 0.39
C ASP A 357 -28.14 -10.70 0.63
N GLN A 358 -27.65 -11.86 1.06
CA GLN A 358 -28.46 -13.04 1.37
C GLN A 358 -29.04 -12.95 2.77
N ASN A 359 -30.37 -13.03 2.86
CA ASN A 359 -31.06 -13.07 4.15
C ASN A 359 -31.59 -14.51 4.38
N SER A 360 -30.93 -15.24 5.29
CA SER A 360 -31.27 -16.62 5.64
C SER A 360 -31.22 -16.80 7.15
N SER A 361 -32.17 -17.60 7.69
CA SER A 361 -32.12 -18.01 9.11
C SER A 361 -30.93 -18.92 9.47
N GLN A 362 -30.20 -19.40 8.47
CA GLN A 362 -28.99 -20.18 8.65
C GLN A 362 -27.74 -19.30 8.77
N ILE A 363 -27.85 -17.97 8.63
CA ILE A 363 -26.75 -17.02 8.68
C ILE A 363 -26.88 -16.15 9.92
N GLU A 364 -25.80 -16.06 10.70
CA GLU A 364 -25.62 -15.02 11.71
C GLU A 364 -24.94 -13.82 11.05
N ASP A 365 -25.63 -12.71 10.91
CA ASP A 365 -25.13 -11.45 10.34
C ASP A 365 -25.40 -10.28 11.30
N SER A 366 -24.66 -10.27 12.41
CA SER A 366 -24.76 -9.22 13.42
C SER A 366 -23.87 -8.02 13.08
N SER A 367 -24.44 -6.82 13.13
CA SER A 367 -23.70 -5.55 13.07
C SER A 367 -23.17 -5.08 14.43
N GLY A 368 -23.18 -5.96 15.45
CA GLY A 368 -22.72 -5.65 16.81
C GLY A 368 -21.31 -5.09 16.83
N LEU A 369 -21.04 -4.22 17.79
CA LEU A 369 -19.71 -3.64 18.01
C LEU A 369 -18.79 -4.66 18.66
N ARG A 370 -17.64 -4.90 18.05
CA ARG A 370 -16.53 -5.65 18.65
C ARG A 370 -15.50 -4.66 19.17
N ALA A 371 -14.92 -4.93 20.31
CA ALA A 371 -13.89 -4.10 20.90
C ALA A 371 -12.82 -4.94 21.59
N SER A 372 -11.60 -4.49 21.53
CA SER A 372 -10.48 -5.10 22.25
C SER A 372 -9.59 -4.03 22.88
N VAL A 373 -8.86 -4.45 23.91
CA VAL A 373 -7.79 -3.68 24.54
C VAL A 373 -6.55 -4.55 24.63
N GLY A 374 -5.38 -3.92 24.56
CA GLY A 374 -4.16 -4.69 24.62
C GLY A 374 -2.91 -3.85 24.80
N MET A 375 -1.80 -4.58 24.89
CA MET A 375 -0.45 -4.02 24.93
C MET A 375 0.42 -4.70 23.89
N GLY A 376 1.38 -3.97 23.35
CA GLY A 376 2.31 -4.47 22.36
C GLY A 376 3.75 -4.13 22.71
N LEU A 377 4.65 -5.01 22.31
CA LEU A 377 6.08 -4.79 22.33
C LEU A 377 6.60 -4.85 20.89
N SER A 378 7.27 -3.81 20.44
CA SER A 378 7.93 -3.79 19.14
C SER A 378 9.43 -3.62 19.31
N TRP A 379 10.19 -4.42 18.56
CA TRP A 379 11.64 -4.41 18.59
C TRP A 379 12.18 -4.31 17.15
N ALA A 380 12.80 -3.17 16.83
CA ALA A 380 13.50 -2.97 15.57
C ALA A 380 14.90 -3.57 15.68
N THR A 381 15.11 -4.73 15.09
CA THR A 381 16.40 -5.44 15.07
C THR A 381 17.13 -5.20 13.74
N GLY A 382 18.42 -5.52 13.68
CA GLY A 382 19.20 -5.49 12.44
C GLY A 382 18.70 -6.46 11.34
N ILE A 383 17.89 -7.46 11.73
CA ILE A 383 17.32 -8.46 10.83
C ILE A 383 15.81 -8.31 10.63
N GLY A 384 15.20 -7.24 11.13
CA GLY A 384 13.78 -6.95 10.91
C GLY A 384 13.04 -6.47 12.15
N LEU A 385 11.78 -6.15 11.96
CA LEU A 385 10.88 -5.74 13.04
C LEU A 385 10.24 -6.99 13.67
N MET A 386 10.35 -7.09 14.99
CA MET A 386 9.59 -8.05 15.81
C MET A 386 8.45 -7.32 16.49
N ARG A 387 7.27 -7.90 16.50
CA ARG A 387 6.11 -7.38 17.22
C ARG A 387 5.41 -8.51 17.97
N LEU A 388 5.11 -8.27 19.22
CA LEU A 388 4.32 -9.15 20.09
C LEU A 388 3.18 -8.32 20.67
N ASP A 389 1.96 -8.72 20.40
CA ASP A 389 0.76 -8.07 20.94
C ASP A 389 0.00 -9.06 21.84
N PHE A 390 -0.43 -8.57 22.99
CA PHE A 390 -1.37 -9.22 23.90
C PHE A 390 -2.66 -8.42 23.87
N ALA A 391 -3.75 -9.03 23.45
CA ALA A 391 -5.01 -8.35 23.28
C ALA A 391 -6.18 -9.20 23.77
N SER A 392 -7.07 -8.60 24.52
CA SER A 392 -8.28 -9.26 25.02
C SER A 392 -9.51 -8.64 24.33
N ALA A 393 -10.36 -9.49 23.77
CA ALA A 393 -11.66 -9.09 23.27
C ALA A 393 -12.58 -8.72 24.44
N MET A 394 -12.98 -7.44 24.50
CA MET A 394 -13.86 -6.92 25.56
C MET A 394 -15.33 -6.99 25.17
N LEU A 395 -15.61 -6.75 23.89
CA LEU A 395 -16.95 -6.89 23.29
C LEU A 395 -16.82 -7.82 22.09
N LYS A 396 -17.61 -8.88 22.07
CA LYS A 396 -17.63 -9.88 21.00
C LYS A 396 -19.01 -10.50 20.88
N GLU A 397 -19.32 -11.05 19.73
CA GLU A 397 -20.49 -11.89 19.50
C GLU A 397 -20.16 -13.38 19.79
N GLU A 398 -21.20 -14.19 19.86
CA GLU A 398 -21.07 -15.61 20.28
C GLU A 398 -20.17 -16.43 19.34
N LEU A 399 -20.26 -16.19 18.02
CA LEU A 399 -19.49 -16.92 17.02
C LEU A 399 -18.16 -16.27 16.66
N ASP A 400 -17.79 -15.15 17.30
CA ASP A 400 -16.50 -14.51 17.04
C ASP A 400 -15.34 -15.36 17.58
N GLU A 401 -14.29 -15.52 16.77
CA GLU A 401 -13.06 -16.19 17.14
C GLU A 401 -12.03 -15.20 17.67
N THR A 402 -11.45 -15.52 18.83
CA THR A 402 -10.51 -14.64 19.52
C THR A 402 -9.10 -15.20 19.50
N GLU A 403 -8.09 -14.30 19.42
CA GLU A 403 -6.66 -14.61 19.50
C GLU A 403 -6.01 -13.68 20.55
N PHE A 404 -5.62 -14.22 21.71
CA PHE A 404 -5.06 -13.40 22.80
C PHE A 404 -3.64 -12.92 22.52
N ILE A 405 -2.81 -13.75 21.87
CA ILE A 405 -1.40 -13.45 21.58
C ILE A 405 -1.19 -13.48 20.08
N SER A 406 -0.68 -12.39 19.52
CA SER A 406 -0.19 -12.38 18.16
C SER A 406 1.27 -11.99 18.10
N PHE A 407 2.04 -12.71 17.27
CA PHE A 407 3.46 -12.50 17.07
C PHE A 407 3.76 -12.33 15.58
N SER A 408 4.63 -11.41 15.27
CA SER A 408 5.18 -11.26 13.91
C SER A 408 6.65 -10.85 13.97
N PHE A 409 7.42 -11.42 13.06
CA PHE A 409 8.83 -11.10 12.86
C PHE A 409 9.13 -11.08 11.38
N GLY A 410 9.89 -10.12 10.89
CA GLY A 410 10.37 -10.14 9.52
C GLY A 410 10.94 -8.85 9.01
N THR A 411 11.56 -8.95 7.84
CA THR A 411 12.06 -7.82 7.06
C THR A 411 11.02 -7.42 6.01
N GLY A 412 10.37 -6.26 6.16
CA GLY A 412 9.54 -5.67 5.09
C GLY A 412 8.05 -6.02 5.14
N PHE A 413 7.46 -6.04 6.34
CA PHE A 413 6.00 -6.11 6.53
C PHE A 413 5.37 -4.72 6.60
#